data_2a0f151664984c089b0bfea4451cf5c2
#
_entry.id   2a0f151664984c089b0bfea4451cf5c2
#
_cell.length_a   1.000
_cell.length_b   1.000
_cell.length_c   1.000
_cell.angle_alpha   90.00
_cell.angle_beta   90.00
_cell.angle_gamma   90.00
#
_symmetry.space_group_name_H-M   'P 1'
#
loop_
_entity.id
_entity.type
_entity.pdbx_description
1 polymer ?
#
loop_
_entity_poly.entity_id
_entity_poly.type
_entity_poly.pdbx_seq_one_letter_code
_entity_poly.pdbx_strand_id
1 'polypeptide(L)'
;LYVYDDLKSGLRLAKRAQIAGYKTLILTVDVPELGRRPRELKHNFSAKFRPNYKQIIDCAMHPKWSLDLLANGIPRPQNFEKDLKIDRNKPRGAADWKFFKDLRALWKGKLIIKGILNPKDAKKAESLGVDAIYVSGHGSRQFDSGPIPIHQISKIRKSINKSTVLIYDTGIRNGEDILKALCLGADFVMIGKYALF
;
A
#
# COMPACT_ATOMS: atom_id res chain seq x y z
N LEU A 1 -0.59 6.50 -0.89
CA LEU A 1 -0.01 7.31 0.20
C LEU A 1 0.07 6.45 1.44
N TYR A 2 1.26 6.29 1.99
CA TYR A 2 1.49 5.81 3.34
C TYR A 2 1.78 7.00 4.24
N VAL A 3 1.21 7.01 5.44
CA VAL A 3 1.50 8.05 6.43
C VAL A 3 2.57 7.50 7.37
N TYR A 4 3.73 8.12 7.32
CA TYR A 4 4.81 7.84 8.25
C TYR A 4 4.60 8.62 9.55
N ASP A 5 5.53 8.62 10.45
CA ASP A 5 5.54 9.22 11.78
C ASP A 5 4.91 10.63 11.92
N ASP A 6 4.93 11.43 10.85
CA ASP A 6 4.47 12.81 10.85
C ASP A 6 3.28 12.99 9.89
N LEU A 7 2.11 13.27 10.47
CA LEU A 7 0.87 13.55 9.73
C LEU A 7 1.04 14.73 8.76
N LYS A 8 1.84 15.74 9.14
CA LYS A 8 2.11 16.91 8.29
C LYS A 8 2.87 16.50 7.03
N SER A 9 3.80 15.56 7.14
CA SER A 9 4.51 15.02 5.98
C SER A 9 3.59 14.27 5.03
N GLY A 10 2.60 13.54 5.54
CA GLY A 10 1.56 12.90 4.74
C GLY A 10 0.75 13.92 3.92
N LEU A 11 0.33 15.02 4.55
CA LEU A 11 -0.40 16.10 3.86
C LEU A 11 0.49 16.83 2.83
N ARG A 12 1.77 17.06 3.13
CA ARG A 12 2.73 17.65 2.17
C ARG A 12 2.90 16.76 0.93
N LEU A 13 3.03 15.44 1.12
CA LEU A 13 3.11 14.49 0.00
C LEU A 13 1.84 14.50 -0.84
N ALA A 14 0.66 14.55 -0.22
CA ALA A 14 -0.59 14.66 -0.93
C ALA A 14 -0.67 15.97 -1.74
N LYS A 15 -0.27 17.09 -1.15
CA LYS A 15 -0.22 18.39 -1.84
C LYS A 15 0.76 18.37 -3.03
N ARG A 16 1.94 17.76 -2.85
CA ARG A 16 2.92 17.58 -3.94
C ARG A 16 2.35 16.75 -5.08
N ALA A 17 1.65 15.65 -4.76
CA ALA A 17 0.99 14.83 -5.76
C ALA A 17 -0.10 15.62 -6.52
N GLN A 18 -0.87 16.47 -5.81
CA GLN A 18 -1.89 17.33 -6.43
C GLN A 18 -1.27 18.33 -7.40
N ILE A 19 -0.17 18.98 -6.99
CA ILE A 19 0.56 19.93 -7.84
C ILE A 19 1.16 19.21 -9.07
N ALA A 20 1.60 17.97 -8.92
CA ALA A 20 2.11 17.14 -10.01
C ALA A 20 1.01 16.62 -10.95
N GLY A 21 -0.26 16.99 -10.74
CA GLY A 21 -1.37 16.66 -11.63
C GLY A 21 -2.03 15.29 -11.39
N TYR A 22 -1.70 14.60 -10.31
CA TYR A 22 -2.41 13.37 -9.96
C TYR A 22 -3.87 13.66 -9.62
N LYS A 23 -4.78 12.88 -10.20
CA LYS A 23 -6.23 13.04 -10.02
C LYS A 23 -6.81 12.08 -8.99
N THR A 24 -6.12 10.99 -8.71
CA THR A 24 -6.57 9.94 -7.78
C THR A 24 -5.49 9.69 -6.73
N LEU A 25 -5.89 9.65 -5.46
CA LEU A 25 -5.03 9.34 -4.33
C LEU A 25 -5.56 8.12 -3.57
N ILE A 26 -4.70 7.15 -3.33
CA ILE A 26 -5.01 5.98 -2.50
C ILE A 26 -4.32 6.15 -1.15
N LEU A 27 -5.10 6.29 -0.07
CA LEU A 27 -4.59 6.26 1.29
C LEU A 27 -4.56 4.82 1.80
N THR A 28 -3.39 4.33 2.19
CA THR A 28 -3.21 2.98 2.74
C THR A 28 -3.21 3.03 4.26
N VAL A 29 -4.12 2.27 4.90
CA VAL A 29 -4.35 2.30 6.35
C VAL A 29 -4.12 0.97 7.06
N ASP A 30 -3.75 -0.07 6.34
CA ASP A 30 -3.54 -1.43 6.84
C ASP A 30 -2.09 -1.73 7.28
N VAL A 31 -1.30 -0.70 7.56
CA VAL A 31 0.10 -0.82 7.98
C VAL A 31 0.33 -0.05 9.29
N PRO A 32 -0.43 -0.34 10.37
CA PRO A 32 -0.21 0.32 11.65
C PRO A 32 1.17 -0.03 12.21
N GLU A 33 1.61 -1.26 11.97
CA GLU A 33 2.91 -1.78 12.36
C GLU A 33 3.62 -2.42 11.17
N LEU A 34 4.95 -2.54 11.27
CA LEU A 34 5.72 -3.25 10.24
C LEU A 34 5.48 -4.75 10.36
N GLY A 35 4.93 -5.34 9.32
CA GLY A 35 4.79 -6.79 9.24
C GLY A 35 6.13 -7.50 9.36
N ARG A 36 6.21 -8.51 10.21
CA ARG A 36 7.38 -9.38 10.29
C ARG A 36 7.61 -10.07 8.95
N ARG A 37 8.83 -10.05 8.47
CA ARG A 37 9.24 -10.67 7.22
C ARG A 37 10.35 -11.69 7.50
N PRO A 38 10.00 -12.92 7.93
CA PRO A 38 10.98 -13.91 8.37
C PRO A 38 12.07 -14.20 7.34
N ARG A 39 11.73 -14.19 6.05
CA ARG A 39 12.72 -14.40 4.97
C ARG A 39 13.72 -13.25 4.89
N GLU A 40 13.27 -12.00 4.98
CA GLU A 40 14.16 -10.83 4.97
C GLU A 40 15.08 -10.84 6.19
N LEU A 41 14.53 -11.20 7.37
CA LEU A 41 15.32 -11.36 8.60
C LEU A 41 16.35 -12.49 8.49
N LYS A 42 15.95 -13.65 7.93
CA LYS A 42 16.87 -14.81 7.74
C LYS A 42 18.03 -14.47 6.81
N HIS A 43 17.83 -13.61 5.83
CA HIS A 43 18.85 -13.17 4.88
C HIS A 43 19.55 -11.89 5.29
N ASN A 44 19.35 -11.41 6.54
CA ASN A 44 19.94 -10.17 7.05
C ASN A 44 19.71 -8.96 6.11
N PHE A 45 18.53 -8.93 5.45
CA PHE A 45 18.20 -7.82 4.58
C PHE A 45 18.02 -6.55 5.41
N SER A 46 18.88 -5.57 5.21
CA SER A 46 18.79 -4.27 5.86
C SER A 46 18.56 -3.16 4.85
N ALA A 47 17.83 -2.11 5.27
CA ALA A 47 17.58 -0.94 4.43
C ALA A 47 18.86 -0.13 4.14
N LYS A 48 19.90 -0.28 4.96
CA LYS A 48 21.23 0.24 4.69
C LYS A 48 22.02 -0.86 3.99
N PHE A 49 22.24 -0.70 2.70
CA PHE A 49 23.05 -1.65 1.93
C PHE A 49 24.48 -1.65 2.46
N ARG A 50 24.83 -2.70 3.18
CA ARG A 50 26.18 -3.03 3.61
C ARG A 50 26.46 -4.45 3.12
N PRO A 51 27.07 -4.62 1.95
CA PRO A 51 27.29 -5.95 1.40
C PRO A 51 28.22 -6.74 2.30
N ASN A 52 27.80 -7.96 2.66
CA ASN A 52 28.66 -8.93 3.28
C ASN A 52 29.50 -9.66 2.20
N TYR A 53 30.50 -10.46 2.63
CA TYR A 53 31.40 -11.15 1.71
C TYR A 53 30.65 -12.07 0.70
N LYS A 54 29.54 -12.71 1.11
CA LYS A 54 28.74 -13.56 0.22
C LYS A 54 28.05 -12.73 -0.87
N GLN A 55 27.54 -11.57 -0.51
CA GLN A 55 26.93 -10.65 -1.47
C GLN A 55 27.97 -10.06 -2.44
N ILE A 56 29.21 -9.82 -1.98
CA ILE A 56 30.28 -9.36 -2.85
C ILE A 56 30.63 -10.45 -3.87
N ILE A 57 30.73 -11.72 -3.44
CA ILE A 57 30.96 -12.86 -4.34
C ILE A 57 29.81 -13.01 -5.31
N ASP A 58 28.55 -12.92 -4.86
CA ASP A 58 27.37 -12.99 -5.69
C ASP A 58 27.36 -11.88 -6.76
N CYS A 59 27.68 -10.64 -6.38
CA CYS A 59 27.86 -9.54 -7.31
C CYS A 59 28.95 -9.85 -8.36
N ALA A 60 30.09 -10.40 -7.94
CA ALA A 60 31.18 -10.77 -8.85
C ALA A 60 30.76 -11.86 -9.85
N MET A 61 29.88 -12.76 -9.45
CA MET A 61 29.31 -13.81 -10.32
C MET A 61 28.24 -13.26 -11.29
N HIS A 62 27.75 -12.03 -11.09
CA HIS A 62 26.78 -11.36 -11.95
C HIS A 62 27.35 -10.08 -12.58
N PRO A 63 28.38 -10.17 -13.47
CA PRO A 63 29.15 -9.01 -13.92
C PRO A 63 28.29 -7.97 -14.66
N LYS A 64 27.33 -8.39 -15.46
CA LYS A 64 26.44 -7.48 -16.18
C LYS A 64 25.65 -6.56 -15.23
N TRP A 65 25.05 -7.14 -14.19
CA TRP A 65 24.31 -6.39 -13.18
C TRP A 65 25.25 -5.49 -12.35
N SER A 66 26.44 -5.99 -12.00
CA SER A 66 27.40 -5.25 -11.19
C SER A 66 28.01 -4.07 -11.95
N LEU A 67 28.30 -4.23 -13.24
CA LEU A 67 28.77 -3.13 -14.10
C LEU A 67 27.68 -2.07 -14.28
N ASP A 68 26.42 -2.49 -14.45
CA ASP A 68 25.30 -1.56 -14.54
C ASP A 68 25.13 -0.76 -13.24
N LEU A 69 25.25 -1.43 -12.08
CA LEU A 69 25.19 -0.77 -10.77
C LEU A 69 26.35 0.21 -10.56
N LEU A 70 27.57 -0.13 -11.02
CA LEU A 70 28.72 0.76 -10.97
C LEU A 70 28.57 1.98 -11.88
N ALA A 71 28.03 1.78 -13.07
CA ALA A 71 27.83 2.85 -14.04
C ALA A 71 26.71 3.81 -13.63
N ASN A 72 25.58 3.30 -13.13
CA ASN A 72 24.38 4.06 -12.82
C ASN A 72 24.22 4.39 -11.32
N GLY A 73 25.05 3.83 -10.46
CA GLY A 73 24.98 4.00 -9.02
C GLY A 73 23.86 3.20 -8.37
N ILE A 74 23.84 3.20 -7.02
CA ILE A 74 22.81 2.53 -6.24
C ILE A 74 21.47 3.26 -6.41
N PRO A 75 20.38 2.59 -6.86
CA PRO A 75 19.09 3.20 -7.01
C PRO A 75 18.61 3.86 -5.70
N ARG A 76 18.27 5.13 -5.79
CA ARG A 76 17.72 5.88 -4.66
C ARG A 76 16.25 6.23 -4.93
N PRO A 77 15.37 6.14 -3.92
CA PRO A 77 14.00 6.62 -4.08
C PRO A 77 13.98 8.12 -4.33
N GLN A 78 13.78 8.53 -5.58
CA GLN A 78 13.80 9.95 -5.98
C GLN A 78 12.62 10.75 -5.42
N ASN A 79 11.53 10.07 -5.05
CA ASN A 79 10.32 10.72 -4.53
C ASN A 79 10.41 11.15 -3.06
N PHE A 80 11.48 10.78 -2.37
CA PHE A 80 11.70 11.18 -0.99
C PHE A 80 12.67 12.37 -0.95
N GLU A 81 12.18 13.52 -0.53
CA GLU A 81 13.02 14.70 -0.27
C GLU A 81 14.10 14.34 0.75
N LYS A 82 15.28 14.98 0.61
CA LYS A 82 16.41 14.76 1.52
C LYS A 82 16.04 15.01 3.00
N ASP A 83 15.05 15.87 3.22
CA ASP A 83 14.57 16.28 4.55
C ASP A 83 13.52 15.32 5.14
N LEU A 84 12.91 14.46 4.34
CA LEU A 84 12.07 13.38 4.83
C LEU A 84 12.98 12.26 5.36
N LYS A 85 13.36 12.37 6.62
CA LYS A 85 14.00 11.27 7.37
C LYS A 85 12.99 10.13 7.55
N ILE A 86 12.73 9.39 6.46
CA ILE A 86 11.87 8.22 6.52
C ILE A 86 12.65 7.11 7.20
N ASP A 87 12.39 6.93 8.46
CA ASP A 87 12.82 5.73 9.15
C ASP A 87 11.90 4.57 8.72
N ARG A 88 12.44 3.69 7.87
CA ARG A 88 11.70 2.51 7.38
C ARG A 88 11.36 1.51 8.49
N ASN A 89 11.97 1.65 9.65
CA ASN A 89 11.73 0.79 10.82
C ASN A 89 10.60 1.34 11.72
N LYS A 90 10.08 2.54 11.42
CA LYS A 90 8.99 3.12 12.20
C LYS A 90 7.61 2.70 11.66
N PRO A 91 6.61 2.56 12.55
CA PRO A 91 5.23 2.30 12.16
C PRO A 91 4.72 3.32 11.14
N ARG A 92 3.79 2.89 10.27
CA ARG A 92 3.19 3.73 9.22
C ARG A 92 1.72 4.02 9.51
N GLY A 93 1.31 3.86 10.76
CA GLY A 93 -0.08 3.75 11.16
C GLY A 93 -0.70 5.01 11.73
N ALA A 94 -0.07 6.16 11.58
CA ALA A 94 -0.60 7.39 12.16
C ALA A 94 -1.87 7.95 11.45
N ALA A 95 -2.35 7.32 10.37
CA ALA A 95 -3.54 7.76 9.65
C ALA A 95 -4.81 7.37 10.42
N ASP A 96 -5.25 8.22 11.32
CA ASP A 96 -6.55 8.14 11.98
C ASP A 96 -7.66 8.82 11.16
N TRP A 97 -8.90 8.79 11.68
CA TRP A 97 -10.04 9.42 11.03
C TRP A 97 -9.96 10.95 10.98
N LYS A 98 -9.21 11.57 11.87
CA LYS A 98 -8.94 13.02 11.83
C LYS A 98 -8.04 13.34 10.64
N PHE A 99 -6.94 12.60 10.51
CA PHE A 99 -6.06 12.73 9.35
C PHE A 99 -6.82 12.51 8.02
N PHE A 100 -7.72 11.51 7.99
CA PHE A 100 -8.53 11.27 6.78
C PHE A 100 -9.40 12.49 6.42
N LYS A 101 -10.03 13.14 7.40
CA LYS A 101 -10.81 14.37 7.18
C LYS A 101 -9.95 15.51 6.65
N ASP A 102 -8.78 15.72 7.25
CA ASP A 102 -7.83 16.75 6.85
C ASP A 102 -7.33 16.48 5.41
N LEU A 103 -7.03 15.22 5.10
CA LEU A 103 -6.64 14.80 3.76
C LEU A 103 -7.79 15.00 2.76
N ARG A 104 -9.04 14.66 3.11
CA ARG A 104 -10.21 14.86 2.23
C ARG A 104 -10.44 16.34 1.95
N ALA A 105 -10.26 17.20 2.96
CA ALA A 105 -10.39 18.65 2.79
C ALA A 105 -9.32 19.21 1.83
N LEU A 106 -8.11 18.71 1.91
CA LEU A 106 -6.97 19.07 1.07
C LEU A 106 -7.11 18.53 -0.37
N TRP A 107 -7.39 17.23 -0.50
CA TRP A 107 -7.40 16.52 -1.78
C TRP A 107 -8.71 16.70 -2.52
N LYS A 108 -8.71 17.37 -3.65
CA LYS A 108 -9.94 17.66 -4.43
C LYS A 108 -10.28 16.62 -5.49
N GLY A 109 -9.34 15.73 -5.79
CA GLY A 109 -9.54 14.62 -6.72
C GLY A 109 -10.21 13.40 -6.06
N LYS A 110 -10.17 12.26 -6.75
CA LYS A 110 -10.68 10.99 -6.23
C LYS A 110 -9.82 10.51 -5.06
N LEU A 111 -10.46 10.16 -3.94
CA LEU A 111 -9.82 9.65 -2.74
C LEU A 111 -10.30 8.23 -2.47
N ILE A 112 -9.36 7.29 -2.44
CA ILE A 112 -9.61 5.87 -2.19
C ILE A 112 -8.97 5.51 -0.85
N ILE A 113 -9.68 4.78 0.00
CA ILE A 113 -9.12 4.23 1.23
C ILE A 113 -8.83 2.74 1.05
N LYS A 114 -7.55 2.33 1.23
CA LYS A 114 -7.07 0.96 1.02
C LYS A 114 -6.74 0.27 2.34
N GLY A 115 -7.16 -1.00 2.47
CA GLY A 115 -6.90 -1.81 3.64
C GLY A 115 -8.10 -1.95 4.56
N ILE A 116 -9.30 -1.72 4.03
CA ILE A 116 -10.55 -1.81 4.79
C ILE A 116 -11.05 -3.26 4.76
N LEU A 117 -11.21 -3.86 5.93
CA LEU A 117 -11.73 -5.22 6.12
C LEU A 117 -12.96 -5.27 7.04
N ASN A 118 -13.36 -4.13 7.60
CA ASN A 118 -14.49 -4.03 8.52
C ASN A 118 -15.63 -3.21 7.88
N PRO A 119 -16.87 -3.74 7.80
CA PRO A 119 -18.02 -3.01 7.26
C PRO A 119 -18.33 -1.69 7.97
N LYS A 120 -18.08 -1.59 9.28
CA LYS A 120 -18.28 -0.35 10.04
C LYS A 120 -17.31 0.74 9.59
N ASP A 121 -16.05 0.37 9.35
CA ASP A 121 -15.03 1.32 8.86
C ASP A 121 -15.33 1.74 7.41
N ALA A 122 -15.79 0.81 6.57
CA ALA A 122 -16.22 1.11 5.21
C ALA A 122 -17.36 2.15 5.21
N LYS A 123 -18.41 1.92 6.03
CA LYS A 123 -19.53 2.87 6.17
C LYS A 123 -19.08 4.22 6.68
N LYS A 124 -18.15 4.24 7.64
CA LYS A 124 -17.60 5.49 8.17
C LYS A 124 -16.76 6.23 7.12
N ALA A 125 -15.91 5.53 6.36
CA ALA A 125 -15.16 6.13 5.28
C ALA A 125 -16.08 6.74 4.21
N GLU A 126 -17.14 6.03 3.84
CA GLU A 126 -18.17 6.52 2.92
C GLU A 126 -18.82 7.82 3.43
N SER A 127 -19.23 7.86 4.71
CA SER A 127 -19.84 9.07 5.32
C SER A 127 -18.87 10.26 5.37
N LEU A 128 -17.57 10.01 5.30
CA LEU A 128 -16.54 11.03 5.25
C LEU A 128 -16.12 11.43 3.82
N GLY A 129 -16.82 10.94 2.81
CA GLY A 129 -16.66 11.39 1.42
C GLY A 129 -15.53 10.68 0.66
N VAL A 130 -15.28 9.39 0.94
CA VAL A 130 -14.40 8.57 0.10
C VAL A 130 -15.09 8.29 -1.25
N ASP A 131 -14.32 8.24 -2.33
CA ASP A 131 -14.82 7.89 -3.66
C ASP A 131 -14.83 6.37 -3.91
N ALA A 132 -13.93 5.63 -3.25
CA ALA A 132 -13.90 4.17 -3.33
C ALA A 132 -13.38 3.55 -2.05
N ILE A 133 -13.90 2.37 -1.74
CA ILE A 133 -13.40 1.49 -0.68
C ILE A 133 -12.54 0.40 -1.31
N TYR A 134 -11.33 0.22 -0.82
CA TYR A 134 -10.43 -0.80 -1.33
C TYR A 134 -10.22 -1.89 -0.27
N VAL A 135 -10.92 -3.01 -0.44
CA VAL A 135 -10.81 -4.21 0.39
C VAL A 135 -9.50 -4.90 0.08
N SER A 136 -8.61 -4.93 1.05
CA SER A 136 -7.25 -5.44 0.86
C SER A 136 -6.72 -6.04 2.15
N GLY A 137 -6.06 -7.19 2.05
CA GLY A 137 -5.23 -7.77 3.11
C GLY A 137 -3.73 -7.56 2.84
N HIS A 138 -3.39 -6.60 1.95
CA HIS A 138 -2.00 -6.28 1.59
C HIS A 138 -1.18 -7.49 1.12
N GLY A 139 -1.87 -8.48 0.52
CA GLY A 139 -1.26 -9.75 0.11
C GLY A 139 -0.71 -10.57 1.29
N SER A 140 -1.33 -10.47 2.46
CA SER A 140 -0.94 -11.10 3.74
C SER A 140 0.47 -10.70 4.20
N ARG A 141 0.91 -9.46 3.85
CA ARG A 141 2.26 -8.98 4.18
C ARG A 141 2.32 -8.18 5.48
N GLN A 142 1.17 -7.76 6.04
CA GLN A 142 1.12 -6.86 7.19
C GLN A 142 0.55 -7.55 8.43
N PHE A 143 -0.63 -8.17 8.31
CA PHE A 143 -1.30 -8.82 9.42
C PHE A 143 -1.88 -10.16 8.95
N ASP A 144 -1.22 -11.24 9.35
CA ASP A 144 -1.53 -12.59 8.86
C ASP A 144 -2.77 -13.20 9.53
N SER A 145 -3.05 -12.80 10.77
CA SER A 145 -4.21 -13.26 11.55
C SER A 145 -5.47 -12.44 11.31
N GLY A 146 -5.47 -11.56 10.32
CA GLY A 146 -6.63 -10.72 9.98
C GLY A 146 -7.77 -11.48 9.31
N PRO A 147 -8.94 -10.85 9.17
CA PRO A 147 -10.06 -11.45 8.42
C PRO A 147 -9.65 -11.75 6.98
N ILE A 148 -10.11 -12.89 6.46
CA ILE A 148 -9.89 -13.26 5.05
C ILE A 148 -10.58 -12.22 4.15
N PRO A 149 -9.84 -11.47 3.32
CA PRO A 149 -10.37 -10.31 2.61
C PRO A 149 -11.54 -10.61 1.69
N ILE A 150 -11.50 -11.73 0.95
CA ILE A 150 -12.57 -12.10 0.03
C ILE A 150 -13.91 -12.31 0.75
N HIS A 151 -13.89 -12.82 1.99
CA HIS A 151 -15.10 -13.00 2.80
C HIS A 151 -15.68 -11.67 3.33
N GLN A 152 -14.94 -10.56 3.20
CA GLN A 152 -15.43 -9.26 3.62
C GLN A 152 -16.12 -8.49 2.49
N ILE A 153 -15.90 -8.85 1.21
CA ILE A 153 -16.45 -8.14 0.06
C ILE A 153 -17.97 -7.99 0.19
N SER A 154 -18.72 -9.09 0.30
CA SER A 154 -20.18 -9.06 0.38
C SER A 154 -20.70 -8.33 1.62
N LYS A 155 -19.99 -8.45 2.75
CA LYS A 155 -20.37 -7.77 4.00
C LYS A 155 -20.19 -6.25 3.85
N ILE A 156 -19.07 -5.83 3.26
CA ILE A 156 -18.78 -4.41 3.00
C ILE A 156 -19.75 -3.88 1.95
N ARG A 157 -19.97 -4.61 0.83
CA ARG A 157 -20.94 -4.20 -0.21
C ARG A 157 -22.33 -3.92 0.36
N LYS A 158 -22.79 -4.74 1.31
CA LYS A 158 -24.09 -4.57 1.99
C LYS A 158 -24.14 -3.37 2.93
N SER A 159 -22.98 -2.88 3.39
CA SER A 159 -22.88 -1.78 4.37
C SER A 159 -22.72 -0.40 3.74
N ILE A 160 -22.43 -0.32 2.46
CA ILE A 160 -22.19 0.91 1.71
C ILE A 160 -23.18 1.08 0.56
N ASN A 161 -23.32 2.27 0.01
CA ASN A 161 -24.18 2.55 -1.13
C ASN A 161 -23.69 1.82 -2.39
N LYS A 162 -24.62 1.47 -3.27
CA LYS A 162 -24.28 0.84 -4.56
C LYS A 162 -23.42 1.74 -5.46
N SER A 163 -23.54 3.06 -5.31
CA SER A 163 -22.77 4.05 -6.06
C SER A 163 -21.31 4.18 -5.57
N THR A 164 -21.00 3.73 -4.35
CA THR A 164 -19.63 3.73 -3.83
C THR A 164 -18.84 2.59 -4.45
N VAL A 165 -17.77 2.92 -5.16
CA VAL A 165 -16.92 1.94 -5.84
C VAL A 165 -16.23 1.03 -4.81
N LEU A 166 -16.30 -0.28 -5.05
CA LEU A 166 -15.64 -1.29 -4.24
C LEU A 166 -14.52 -1.97 -5.04
N ILE A 167 -13.29 -1.78 -4.58
CA ILE A 167 -12.09 -2.37 -5.19
C ILE A 167 -11.62 -3.53 -4.32
N TYR A 168 -11.07 -4.56 -4.93
CA TYR A 168 -10.54 -5.71 -4.24
C TYR A 168 -9.14 -6.10 -4.74
N ASP A 169 -8.27 -6.51 -3.83
CA ASP A 169 -7.07 -7.29 -4.10
C ASP A 169 -6.87 -8.38 -3.04
N THR A 170 -5.79 -9.07 -3.12
CA THR A 170 -5.33 -10.15 -2.22
C THR A 170 -5.81 -11.53 -2.68
N GLY A 171 -4.83 -12.35 -3.03
CA GLY A 171 -5.06 -13.75 -3.36
C GLY A 171 -5.49 -14.00 -4.81
N ILE A 172 -5.53 -13.01 -5.67
CA ILE A 172 -5.87 -13.17 -7.10
C ILE A 172 -4.71 -13.84 -7.82
N ARG A 173 -4.97 -14.99 -8.43
CA ARG A 173 -4.00 -15.83 -9.14
C ARG A 173 -4.42 -16.18 -10.57
N ASN A 174 -5.72 -16.13 -10.85
CA ASN A 174 -6.30 -16.51 -12.14
C ASN A 174 -7.63 -15.78 -12.38
N GLY A 175 -8.23 -16.01 -13.56
CA GLY A 175 -9.50 -15.39 -13.94
C GLY A 175 -10.69 -15.82 -13.09
N GLU A 176 -10.67 -17.03 -12.53
CA GLU A 176 -11.72 -17.52 -11.64
C GLU A 176 -11.76 -16.71 -10.33
N ASP A 177 -10.59 -16.37 -9.78
CA ASP A 177 -10.52 -15.53 -8.57
C ASP A 177 -11.07 -14.13 -8.83
N ILE A 178 -10.81 -13.58 -10.03
CA ILE A 178 -11.39 -12.29 -10.46
C ILE A 178 -12.91 -12.40 -10.51
N LEU A 179 -13.42 -13.43 -11.18
CA LEU A 179 -14.87 -13.65 -11.31
C LEU A 179 -15.54 -13.80 -9.94
N LYS A 180 -14.96 -14.59 -9.05
CA LYS A 180 -15.45 -14.73 -7.66
C LYS A 180 -15.54 -13.39 -6.94
N ALA A 181 -14.51 -12.54 -7.03
CA ALA A 181 -14.52 -11.23 -6.40
C ALA A 181 -15.62 -10.31 -6.97
N LEU A 182 -15.81 -10.30 -8.28
CA LEU A 182 -16.88 -9.55 -8.95
C LEU A 182 -18.27 -10.06 -8.54
N CYS A 183 -18.50 -11.38 -8.52
CA CYS A 183 -19.74 -11.99 -8.08
C CYS A 183 -20.08 -11.66 -6.61
N LEU A 184 -19.07 -11.46 -5.76
CA LEU A 184 -19.23 -11.07 -4.37
C LEU A 184 -19.52 -9.58 -4.19
N GLY A 185 -19.45 -8.77 -5.26
CA GLY A 185 -19.84 -7.36 -5.28
C GLY A 185 -18.69 -6.36 -5.39
N ALA A 186 -17.48 -6.79 -5.76
CA ALA A 186 -16.42 -5.87 -6.16
C ALA A 186 -16.74 -5.30 -7.55
N ASP A 187 -16.44 -4.00 -7.75
CA ASP A 187 -16.55 -3.35 -9.05
C ASP A 187 -15.25 -3.47 -9.85
N PHE A 188 -14.11 -3.49 -9.14
CA PHE A 188 -12.77 -3.63 -9.73
C PHE A 188 -11.93 -4.62 -8.92
N VAL A 189 -11.05 -5.33 -9.64
CA VAL A 189 -10.09 -6.26 -9.06
C VAL A 189 -8.69 -5.85 -9.46
N MET A 190 -7.79 -5.77 -8.47
CA MET A 190 -6.39 -5.40 -8.66
C MET A 190 -5.50 -6.64 -8.52
N ILE A 191 -4.51 -6.74 -9.38
CA ILE A 191 -3.56 -7.85 -9.40
C ILE A 191 -2.20 -7.34 -8.92
N GLY A 192 -1.65 -8.00 -7.91
CA GLY A 192 -0.34 -7.66 -7.35
C GLY A 192 0.72 -8.68 -7.72
N LYS A 193 1.06 -9.55 -6.76
CA LYS A 193 2.17 -10.50 -6.88
C LYS A 193 2.15 -11.35 -8.16
N TYR A 194 0.99 -11.77 -8.62
CA TYR A 194 0.87 -12.61 -9.81
C TYR A 194 1.35 -11.93 -11.11
N ALA A 195 1.33 -10.60 -11.14
CA ALA A 195 1.84 -9.86 -12.30
C ALA A 195 3.37 -9.63 -12.26
N LEU A 196 4.03 -10.04 -11.16
CA LEU A 196 5.47 -9.84 -10.94
C LEU A 196 6.29 -11.13 -11.12
N PHE A 197 5.65 -12.30 -11.21
CA PHE A 197 6.31 -13.61 -11.28
C PHE A 197 5.80 -14.45 -12.43
#